data_2ff6188e7e66834e184fba95098bddd5
#
_entry.id   2ff6188e7e66834e184fba95098bddd5
#
_cell.length_a   1.000
_cell.length_b   1.000
_cell.length_c   1.000
_cell.angle_alpha   90.00
_cell.angle_beta   90.00
_cell.angle_gamma   90.00
#
_symmetry.space_group_name_H-M   'P 1'
#
loop_
_entity.id
_entity.type
_entity.pdbx_description
1 polymer ?
#
loop_
_entity_poly.entity_id
_entity_poly.type
_entity_poly.pdbx_seq_one_letter_code
_entity_poly.pdbx_strand_id
1 'polypeptide(L)'
;RTIYIGFAIMVLGALFLFSLPEHASILMLFVATAILGTAFGIVNITLQVAVQESVAKHLIGAATAVNALLRTMGTTLVLSGLSIALNRTFTEATAHNPKLTTTLLNQISDAKALKNIPVNLIAPLRHTLFNGMHLLALISGLLLFIALFVNWLDPWKKGLE
;
A
#
# COMPACT_ATOMS: atom_id res chain seq x y z
N ARG A 1 15.45 16.77 5.48
CA ARG A 1 14.21 17.56 5.30
C ARG A 1 13.32 16.95 4.20
N THR A 2 13.83 16.61 3.04
CA THR A 2 13.06 16.06 1.89
C THR A 2 12.29 14.78 2.22
N ILE A 3 12.88 13.89 3.03
CA ILE A 3 12.23 12.62 3.40
C ILE A 3 10.96 12.84 4.22
N TYR A 4 10.94 13.84 5.11
CA TYR A 4 9.75 14.16 5.90
C TYR A 4 8.62 14.74 5.06
N ILE A 5 8.97 15.53 4.03
CA ILE A 5 8.00 16.05 3.07
C ILE A 5 7.38 14.89 2.30
N GLY A 6 8.20 13.96 1.82
CA GLY A 6 7.70 12.76 1.13
C GLY A 6 6.77 11.92 2.00
N PHE A 7 7.14 11.67 3.27
CA PHE A 7 6.28 10.96 4.22
C PHE A 7 4.99 11.74 4.54
N ALA A 8 5.06 13.06 4.71
CA ALA A 8 3.87 13.87 4.97
C ALA A 8 2.88 13.78 3.80
N ILE A 9 3.35 13.90 2.56
CA ILE A 9 2.51 13.75 1.36
C ILE A 9 1.94 12.33 1.28
N MET A 10 2.72 11.30 1.65
CA MET A 10 2.25 9.92 1.66
C MET A 10 1.14 9.70 2.70
N VAL A 11 1.27 10.26 3.90
CA VAL A 11 0.22 10.22 4.94
C VAL A 11 -1.05 10.94 4.46
N LEU A 12 -0.90 12.13 3.89
CA LEU A 12 -2.04 12.88 3.34
C LEU A 12 -2.74 12.11 2.22
N GLY A 13 -1.98 11.51 1.31
CA GLY A 13 -2.53 10.66 0.25
C GLY A 13 -3.24 9.42 0.78
N ALA A 14 -2.70 8.78 1.82
CA ALA A 14 -3.32 7.62 2.47
C ALA A 14 -4.62 8.00 3.20
N LEU A 15 -4.63 9.13 3.93
CA LEU A 15 -5.82 9.66 4.57
C LEU A 15 -6.90 10.04 3.54
N PHE A 16 -6.49 10.65 2.43
CA PHE A 16 -7.40 10.97 1.33
C PHE A 16 -8.01 9.70 0.73
N LEU A 17 -7.21 8.67 0.48
CA LEU A 17 -7.70 7.38 -0.02
C LEU A 17 -8.65 6.71 0.98
N PHE A 18 -8.35 6.77 2.27
CA PHE A 18 -9.20 6.22 3.33
C PHE A 18 -10.54 6.94 3.45
N SER A 19 -10.57 8.26 3.21
CA SER A 19 -11.78 9.08 3.28
C SER A 19 -12.70 8.93 2.06
N LEU A 20 -12.28 8.18 1.03
CA LEU A 20 -13.09 8.02 -0.19
C LEU A 20 -14.33 7.16 0.09
N PRO A 21 -15.53 7.63 -0.31
CA PRO A 21 -16.77 6.86 -0.17
C PRO A 21 -16.81 5.67 -1.14
N GLU A 22 -17.65 4.70 -0.86
CA GLU A 22 -17.85 3.50 -1.71
C GLU A 22 -18.22 3.85 -3.18
N HIS A 23 -18.82 5.02 -3.41
CA HIS A 23 -19.20 5.53 -4.72
C HIS A 23 -18.24 6.61 -5.26
N ALA A 24 -16.97 6.58 -4.83
CA ALA A 24 -15.98 7.56 -5.28
C ALA A 24 -15.84 7.55 -6.80
N SER A 25 -15.72 8.75 -7.38
CA SER A 25 -15.45 8.92 -8.80
C SER A 25 -14.07 8.36 -9.18
N ILE A 26 -13.97 7.81 -10.39
CA ILE A 26 -12.69 7.36 -10.97
C ILE A 26 -11.64 8.47 -10.92
N LEU A 27 -12.06 9.72 -11.12
CA LEU A 27 -11.16 10.87 -11.05
C LEU A 27 -10.56 11.05 -9.63
N MET A 28 -11.35 10.86 -8.58
CA MET A 28 -10.86 10.93 -7.19
C MET A 28 -9.84 9.83 -6.89
N LEU A 29 -10.08 8.61 -7.39
CA LEU A 29 -9.12 7.51 -7.27
C LEU A 29 -7.83 7.82 -8.03
N PHE A 30 -7.94 8.40 -9.23
CA PHE A 30 -6.77 8.78 -10.02
C PHE A 30 -5.92 9.84 -9.32
N VAL A 31 -6.55 10.86 -8.74
CA VAL A 31 -5.86 11.90 -7.96
C VAL A 31 -5.19 11.31 -6.72
N ALA A 32 -5.89 10.46 -5.98
CA ALA A 32 -5.33 9.80 -4.80
C ALA A 32 -4.08 8.95 -5.13
N THR A 33 -4.16 8.16 -6.19
CA THR A 33 -3.03 7.32 -6.63
C THR A 33 -1.86 8.14 -7.20
N ALA A 34 -2.14 9.26 -7.86
CA ALA A 34 -1.10 10.16 -8.34
C ALA A 34 -0.33 10.83 -7.17
N ILE A 35 -1.04 11.27 -6.12
CA ILE A 35 -0.42 11.82 -4.91
C ILE A 35 0.45 10.76 -4.23
N LEU A 36 -0.08 9.55 -4.02
CA LEU A 36 0.66 8.45 -3.40
C LEU A 36 1.88 8.04 -4.22
N GLY A 37 1.73 7.93 -5.55
CA GLY A 37 2.83 7.59 -6.45
C GLY A 37 3.96 8.61 -6.43
N THR A 38 3.62 9.90 -6.42
CA THR A 38 4.60 10.99 -6.31
C THR A 38 5.33 10.95 -4.97
N ALA A 39 4.60 10.80 -3.86
CA ALA A 39 5.17 10.70 -2.53
C ALA A 39 6.11 9.49 -2.41
N PHE A 40 5.69 8.33 -2.93
CA PHE A 40 6.50 7.11 -2.96
C PHE A 40 7.79 7.30 -3.76
N GLY A 41 7.73 8.00 -4.91
CA GLY A 41 8.90 8.33 -5.72
C GLY A 41 9.91 9.17 -4.94
N ILE A 42 9.44 10.25 -4.29
CA ILE A 42 10.28 11.13 -3.47
C ILE A 42 10.99 10.35 -2.35
N VAL A 43 10.24 9.54 -1.59
CA VAL A 43 10.79 8.77 -0.48
C VAL A 43 11.82 7.75 -0.97
N ASN A 44 11.52 7.01 -2.05
CA ASN A 44 12.42 6.00 -2.60
C ASN A 44 13.76 6.60 -3.06
N ILE A 45 13.71 7.68 -3.83
CA ILE A 45 14.92 8.35 -4.33
C ILE A 45 15.74 8.89 -3.16
N THR A 46 15.09 9.54 -2.20
CA THR A 46 15.79 10.11 -1.04
C THR A 46 16.47 9.02 -0.19
N LEU A 47 15.81 7.89 0.04
CA LEU A 47 16.41 6.77 0.76
C LEU A 47 17.59 6.16 0.00
N GLN A 48 17.47 6.02 -1.31
CA GLN A 48 18.55 5.49 -2.15
C GLN A 48 19.78 6.37 -2.13
N VAL A 49 19.59 7.70 -2.23
CA VAL A 49 20.68 8.66 -2.13
C VAL A 49 21.32 8.62 -0.74
N ALA A 50 20.52 8.61 0.32
CA ALA A 50 21.02 8.53 1.69
C ALA A 50 21.89 7.27 1.92
N VAL A 51 21.49 6.12 1.37
CA VAL A 51 22.30 4.89 1.44
C VAL A 51 23.62 5.05 0.70
N GLN A 52 23.63 5.69 -0.47
CA GLN A 52 24.83 5.92 -1.26
C GLN A 52 25.80 6.90 -0.58
N GLU A 53 25.28 7.93 0.08
CA GLU A 53 26.07 8.92 0.81
C GLU A 53 26.66 8.36 2.12
N SER A 54 26.04 7.31 2.68
CA SER A 54 26.46 6.70 3.94
C SER A 54 27.65 5.73 3.79
N VAL A 55 28.11 5.46 2.57
CA VAL A 55 29.18 4.48 2.31
C VAL A 55 30.33 5.10 1.49
N ALA A 56 31.51 4.46 1.57
CA ALA A 56 32.63 4.86 0.74
C ALA A 56 32.34 4.63 -0.76
N LYS A 57 32.90 5.46 -1.63
CA LYS A 57 32.61 5.47 -3.08
C LYS A 57 32.75 4.11 -3.74
N HIS A 58 33.72 3.29 -3.33
CA HIS A 58 33.95 1.95 -3.88
C HIS A 58 32.89 0.92 -3.43
N LEU A 59 32.10 1.22 -2.40
CA LEU A 59 31.02 0.34 -1.87
C LEU A 59 29.62 0.73 -2.32
N ILE A 60 29.46 1.83 -3.08
CA ILE A 60 28.14 2.33 -3.50
C ILE A 60 27.33 1.26 -4.25
N GLY A 61 27.99 0.52 -5.14
CA GLY A 61 27.33 -0.57 -5.88
C GLY A 61 26.79 -1.67 -4.97
N ALA A 62 27.61 -2.13 -4.02
CA ALA A 62 27.23 -3.16 -3.06
C ALA A 62 26.09 -2.65 -2.12
N ALA A 63 26.21 -1.44 -1.61
CA ALA A 63 25.19 -0.84 -0.74
C ALA A 63 23.86 -0.67 -1.46
N THR A 64 23.87 -0.22 -2.71
CA THR A 64 22.65 -0.11 -3.53
C THR A 64 22.01 -1.47 -3.80
N ALA A 65 22.83 -2.50 -4.09
CA ALA A 65 22.32 -3.86 -4.30
C ALA A 65 21.68 -4.44 -3.02
N VAL A 66 22.33 -4.29 -1.87
CA VAL A 66 21.79 -4.72 -0.57
C VAL A 66 20.49 -3.99 -0.25
N ASN A 67 20.43 -2.67 -0.45
CA ASN A 67 19.21 -1.90 -0.23
C ASN A 67 18.07 -2.37 -1.13
N ALA A 68 18.33 -2.64 -2.41
CA ALA A 68 17.34 -3.19 -3.34
C ALA A 68 16.86 -4.57 -2.91
N LEU A 69 17.76 -5.45 -2.46
CA LEU A 69 17.43 -6.78 -1.96
C LEU A 69 16.51 -6.69 -0.74
N LEU A 70 16.91 -5.91 0.28
CA LEU A 70 16.11 -5.72 1.50
C LEU A 70 14.73 -5.16 1.21
N ARG A 71 14.64 -4.20 0.27
CA ARG A 71 13.36 -3.64 -0.17
C ARG A 71 12.48 -4.71 -0.83
N THR A 72 13.05 -5.52 -1.71
CA THR A 72 12.29 -6.59 -2.37
C THR A 72 11.81 -7.63 -1.38
N MET A 73 12.65 -8.07 -0.45
CA MET A 73 12.25 -9.00 0.62
C MET A 73 11.15 -8.40 1.49
N GLY A 74 11.30 -7.14 1.93
CA GLY A 74 10.28 -6.43 2.71
C GLY A 74 8.95 -6.32 1.96
N THR A 75 8.98 -5.95 0.69
CA THR A 75 7.78 -5.88 -0.15
C THR A 75 7.09 -7.22 -0.26
N THR A 76 7.83 -8.30 -0.49
CA THR A 76 7.27 -9.66 -0.59
C THR A 76 6.60 -10.11 0.71
N LEU A 77 7.22 -9.85 1.85
CA LEU A 77 6.65 -10.18 3.17
C LEU A 77 5.36 -9.38 3.43
N VAL A 78 5.37 -8.08 3.15
CA VAL A 78 4.19 -7.23 3.33
C VAL A 78 3.05 -7.67 2.39
N LEU A 79 3.33 -7.91 1.11
CA LEU A 79 2.33 -8.38 0.15
C LEU A 79 1.73 -9.73 0.57
N SER A 80 2.55 -10.64 1.07
CA SER A 80 2.06 -11.93 1.59
C SER A 80 1.12 -11.74 2.78
N GLY A 81 1.49 -10.87 3.73
CA GLY A 81 0.64 -10.53 4.87
C GLY A 81 -0.69 -9.89 4.46
N LEU A 82 -0.64 -8.93 3.53
CA LEU A 82 -1.84 -8.27 2.99
C LEU A 82 -2.74 -9.25 2.25
N SER A 83 -2.16 -10.19 1.48
CA SER A 83 -2.92 -11.23 0.78
C SER A 83 -3.65 -12.16 1.75
N ILE A 84 -3.01 -12.54 2.87
CA ILE A 84 -3.63 -13.35 3.92
C ILE A 84 -4.79 -12.57 4.56
N ALA A 85 -4.59 -11.29 4.88
CA ALA A 85 -5.62 -10.45 5.47
C ALA A 85 -6.84 -10.31 4.54
N LEU A 86 -6.60 -10.06 3.25
CA LEU A 86 -7.67 -9.97 2.24
C LEU A 86 -8.42 -11.30 2.07
N ASN A 87 -7.68 -12.42 2.02
CA ASN A 87 -8.30 -13.73 1.89
C ASN A 87 -9.18 -14.09 3.09
N ARG A 88 -8.80 -13.70 4.30
CA ARG A 88 -9.67 -13.84 5.50
C ARG A 88 -10.97 -13.06 5.34
N THR A 89 -10.90 -11.79 4.92
CA THR A 89 -12.10 -10.98 4.67
C THR A 89 -13.02 -11.63 3.65
N PHE A 90 -12.47 -12.23 2.61
CA PHE A 90 -13.25 -12.94 1.59
C PHE A 90 -13.88 -14.23 2.14
N THR A 91 -13.14 -14.99 2.96
CA THR A 91 -13.65 -16.21 3.58
C THR A 91 -14.80 -15.90 4.55
N GLU A 92 -14.68 -14.86 5.35
CA GLU A 92 -15.73 -14.41 6.26
C GLU A 92 -16.98 -13.95 5.50
N ALA A 93 -16.80 -13.20 4.40
CA ALA A 93 -17.90 -12.77 3.57
C ALA A 93 -18.64 -13.97 2.92
N THR A 94 -17.92 -15.00 2.47
CA THR A 94 -18.51 -16.21 1.92
C THR A 94 -19.23 -17.06 2.97
N ALA A 95 -18.75 -17.06 4.21
CA ALA A 95 -19.42 -17.74 5.32
C ALA A 95 -20.77 -17.10 5.68
N HIS A 96 -20.87 -15.76 5.57
CA HIS A 96 -22.12 -15.03 5.82
C HIS A 96 -23.09 -15.06 4.62
N ASN A 97 -22.59 -15.28 3.42
CA ASN A 97 -23.41 -15.30 2.22
C ASN A 97 -22.94 -16.41 1.26
N PRO A 98 -23.54 -17.63 1.34
CA PRO A 98 -23.11 -18.79 0.55
C PRO A 98 -23.16 -18.60 -0.97
N LYS A 99 -23.84 -17.55 -1.43
CA LYS A 99 -23.90 -17.18 -2.87
C LYS A 99 -22.62 -16.42 -3.32
N LEU A 100 -21.83 -15.91 -2.37
CA LEU A 100 -20.55 -15.27 -2.64
C LEU A 100 -19.47 -16.37 -2.61
N THR A 101 -19.07 -16.84 -3.77
CA THR A 101 -17.97 -17.80 -3.88
C THR A 101 -16.64 -17.03 -3.98
N THR A 102 -15.58 -17.54 -3.35
CA THR A 102 -14.22 -16.96 -3.49
C THR A 102 -13.77 -16.84 -4.94
N THR A 103 -14.26 -17.75 -5.80
CA THR A 103 -14.05 -17.68 -7.24
C THR A 103 -14.66 -16.43 -7.86
N LEU A 104 -15.88 -16.02 -7.43
CA LEU A 104 -16.54 -14.80 -7.90
C LEU A 104 -15.78 -13.55 -7.43
N LEU A 105 -15.28 -13.54 -6.20
CA LEU A 105 -14.49 -12.43 -5.65
C LEU A 105 -13.16 -12.26 -6.42
N ASN A 106 -12.54 -13.35 -6.81
CA ASN A 106 -11.33 -13.31 -7.64
C ASN A 106 -11.62 -12.91 -9.10
N GLN A 107 -12.79 -13.29 -9.63
CA GLN A 107 -13.23 -12.95 -11.00
C GLN A 107 -13.55 -11.46 -11.19
N ILE A 108 -13.81 -10.71 -10.14
CA ILE A 108 -14.06 -9.25 -10.25
C ILE A 108 -12.86 -8.50 -10.79
N SER A 109 -11.65 -9.00 -10.60
CA SER A 109 -10.44 -8.44 -11.21
C SER A 109 -10.43 -8.57 -12.75
N ASP A 110 -11.32 -9.38 -13.32
CA ASP A 110 -11.48 -9.53 -14.77
C ASP A 110 -12.76 -8.81 -15.24
N ALA A 111 -12.57 -7.72 -15.99
CA ALA A 111 -13.67 -6.92 -16.55
C ALA A 111 -14.62 -7.72 -17.46
N LYS A 112 -14.18 -8.84 -18.04
CA LYS A 112 -15.01 -9.73 -18.85
C LYS A 112 -15.94 -10.60 -18.02
N ALA A 113 -15.50 -11.01 -16.83
CA ALA A 113 -16.29 -11.83 -15.91
C ALA A 113 -17.43 -11.03 -15.26
N LEU A 114 -17.28 -9.72 -15.11
CA LEU A 114 -18.32 -8.84 -14.55
C LEU A 114 -19.66 -8.89 -15.31
N LYS A 115 -19.64 -9.15 -16.62
CA LYS A 115 -20.87 -9.24 -17.44
C LYS A 115 -21.74 -10.45 -17.11
N ASN A 116 -21.16 -11.47 -16.47
CA ASN A 116 -21.86 -12.73 -16.16
C ASN A 116 -22.32 -12.81 -14.69
N ILE A 117 -22.08 -11.76 -13.89
CA ILE A 117 -22.47 -11.74 -12.48
C ILE A 117 -23.91 -11.28 -12.35
N PRO A 118 -24.78 -12.05 -11.65
CA PRO A 118 -26.15 -11.64 -11.37
C PRO A 118 -26.20 -10.28 -10.66
N VAL A 119 -27.07 -9.39 -11.11
CA VAL A 119 -27.19 -8.00 -10.62
C VAL A 119 -27.40 -7.93 -9.10
N ASN A 120 -28.10 -8.92 -8.52
CA ASN A 120 -28.34 -9.01 -7.08
C ASN A 120 -27.09 -9.32 -6.24
N LEU A 121 -26.00 -9.79 -6.86
CA LEU A 121 -24.73 -10.08 -6.18
C LEU A 121 -23.72 -8.93 -6.29
N ILE A 122 -23.97 -7.94 -7.16
CA ILE A 122 -23.04 -6.83 -7.37
C ILE A 122 -22.89 -5.98 -6.11
N ALA A 123 -24.00 -5.66 -5.44
CA ALA A 123 -23.96 -4.81 -4.24
C ALA A 123 -23.22 -5.46 -3.06
N PRO A 124 -23.52 -6.72 -2.65
CA PRO A 124 -22.78 -7.38 -1.58
C PRO A 124 -21.31 -7.62 -1.94
N LEU A 125 -21.02 -7.88 -3.21
CA LEU A 125 -19.67 -8.06 -3.72
C LEU A 125 -18.83 -6.78 -3.59
N ARG A 126 -19.41 -5.66 -4.00
CA ARG A 126 -18.81 -4.33 -3.90
C ARG A 126 -18.52 -3.95 -2.44
N HIS A 127 -19.46 -4.20 -1.55
CA HIS A 127 -19.29 -3.94 -0.12
C HIS A 127 -18.15 -4.78 0.50
N THR A 128 -18.06 -6.06 0.12
CA THR A 128 -16.97 -6.94 0.58
C THR A 128 -15.61 -6.45 0.11
N LEU A 129 -15.50 -6.04 -1.17
CA LEU A 129 -14.27 -5.48 -1.72
C LEU A 129 -13.90 -4.16 -1.03
N PHE A 130 -14.88 -3.29 -0.82
CA PHE A 130 -14.67 -2.02 -0.15
C PHE A 130 -14.13 -2.23 1.28
N ASN A 131 -14.72 -3.15 2.05
CA ASN A 131 -14.23 -3.51 3.37
C ASN A 131 -12.82 -4.11 3.33
N GLY A 132 -12.54 -4.98 2.37
CA GLY A 132 -11.21 -5.54 2.16
C GLY A 132 -10.18 -4.44 1.84
N MET A 133 -10.50 -3.51 0.96
CA MET A 133 -9.63 -2.38 0.62
C MET A 133 -9.40 -1.45 1.82
N HIS A 134 -10.42 -1.19 2.65
CA HIS A 134 -10.27 -0.42 3.89
C HIS A 134 -9.34 -1.11 4.88
N LEU A 135 -9.47 -2.42 5.05
CA LEU A 135 -8.57 -3.20 5.90
C LEU A 135 -7.12 -3.10 5.41
N LEU A 136 -6.89 -3.24 4.10
CA LEU A 136 -5.56 -3.09 3.51
C LEU A 136 -5.01 -1.67 3.72
N ALA A 137 -5.85 -0.64 3.55
CA ALA A 137 -5.48 0.75 3.79
C ALA A 137 -5.11 1.01 5.25
N LEU A 138 -5.85 0.44 6.22
CA LEU A 138 -5.54 0.52 7.64
C LEU A 138 -4.20 -0.13 7.98
N ILE A 139 -3.96 -1.36 7.50
CA ILE A 139 -2.70 -2.08 7.73
C ILE A 139 -1.54 -1.29 7.11
N SER A 140 -1.69 -0.81 5.88
CA SER A 140 -0.66 -0.02 5.20
C SER A 140 -0.41 1.31 5.91
N GLY A 141 -1.44 1.98 6.39
CA GLY A 141 -1.34 3.20 7.20
C GLY A 141 -0.61 2.98 8.51
N LEU A 142 -0.88 1.86 9.20
CA LEU A 142 -0.18 1.47 10.42
C LEU A 142 1.32 1.21 10.16
N LEU A 143 1.65 0.49 9.09
CA LEU A 143 3.04 0.23 8.71
C LEU A 143 3.78 1.53 8.37
N LEU A 144 3.10 2.46 7.68
CA LEU A 144 3.64 3.77 7.36
C LEU A 144 3.88 4.60 8.63
N PHE A 145 2.98 4.53 9.60
CA PHE A 145 3.16 5.19 10.90
C PHE A 145 4.35 4.61 11.68
N ILE A 146 4.51 3.28 11.68
CA ILE A 146 5.66 2.61 12.28
C ILE A 146 6.96 3.05 11.58
N ALA A 147 6.98 3.12 10.25
CA ALA A 147 8.12 3.57 9.49
C ALA A 147 8.51 5.03 9.82
N LEU A 148 7.51 5.91 9.98
CA LEU A 148 7.71 7.29 10.44
C LEU A 148 8.29 7.35 11.84
N PHE A 149 7.74 6.55 12.76
CA PHE A 149 8.17 6.50 14.15
C PHE A 149 9.62 6.00 14.27
N VAL A 150 9.98 4.94 13.54
CA VAL A 150 11.36 4.44 13.46
C VAL A 150 12.30 5.50 12.88
N ASN A 151 11.87 6.20 11.82
CA ASN A 151 12.66 7.27 11.23
C ASN A 151 12.82 8.47 12.19
N TRP A 152 11.82 8.74 13.05
CA TRP A 152 11.91 9.80 14.05
C TRP A 152 12.86 9.44 15.21
N LEU A 153 12.92 8.14 15.56
CA LEU A 153 13.81 7.63 16.61
C LEU A 153 15.27 7.50 16.17
N ASP A 154 15.58 7.70 14.88
CA ASP A 154 16.91 7.50 14.34
C ASP A 154 17.92 8.51 14.96
N PRO A 155 18.86 8.02 15.79
CA PRO A 155 19.85 8.87 16.48
C PRO A 155 20.94 9.42 15.54
N TRP A 156 21.09 8.84 14.35
CA TRP A 156 22.14 9.21 13.39
C TRP A 156 21.94 10.60 12.76
N LYS A 157 20.75 11.17 12.87
CA LYS A 157 20.47 12.54 12.40
C LYS A 157 21.18 13.64 13.20
N LYS A 158 21.61 13.36 14.42
CA LYS A 158 22.29 14.33 15.29
C LYS A 158 23.78 14.49 15.00
N GLY A 159 24.36 13.69 14.12
CA GLY A 159 25.78 13.68 13.79
C GLY A 159 26.12 14.28 12.42
N LEU A 160 25.14 14.82 11.69
CA LEU A 160 25.32 15.40 10.35
C LEU A 160 24.98 16.91 10.30
N GLU A 161 24.86 17.58 11.45
CA GLU A 161 24.78 19.05 11.57
C GLU A 161 26.14 19.66 11.88
#